data_7d35acdeb8f8bc8e23abc6b4a76e4106
#
_entry.id   7d35acdeb8f8bc8e23abc6b4a76e4106
#
_cell.length_a   1.000
_cell.length_b   1.000
_cell.length_c   1.000
_cell.angle_alpha   90.00
_cell.angle_beta   90.00
_cell.angle_gamma   90.00
#
_symmetry.space_group_name_H-M   'P 1'
#
loop_
_entity.id
_entity.type
_entity.pdbx_description
1 polymer ?
#
loop_
_entity_poly.entity_id
_entity_poly.type
_entity_poly.pdbx_seq_one_letter_code
_entity_poly.pdbx_strand_id
1 'polypeptide(L)'
;WAPLASALLCLLMTAALIAGLGHWTVGFERWTFESRRLWQVEQQVLQAPAIELIGSDGTPLPAWRSDAAAPVYLVDFIYTRCPGVCQSLGSHYQQMQRELQERPEPAAGIRLLSVSIDRAYDQPAALTRYARRHQADARWWQLAVPASDEAANALQRALGVVVVPDGRGGFNHNGAVHLIDAQGRLRGLFDYARWPRALDAARALAAEAHP
;
A
#
# COMPACT_ATOMS: atom_id res chain seq x y z
N TRP A 1 52.48 -6.83 22.91
CA TRP A 1 51.32 -7.64 22.51
C TRP A 1 50.01 -6.85 22.60
N ALA A 2 49.86 -5.91 23.56
CA ALA A 2 48.66 -5.07 23.67
C ALA A 2 48.31 -4.25 22.38
N PRO A 3 49.27 -3.57 21.69
CA PRO A 3 48.93 -2.80 20.51
C PRO A 3 48.48 -3.67 19.31
N LEU A 4 49.02 -4.89 19.18
CA LEU A 4 48.59 -5.82 18.13
C LEU A 4 47.16 -6.33 18.38
N ALA A 5 46.83 -6.63 19.64
CA ALA A 5 45.48 -7.05 20.02
C ALA A 5 44.46 -5.94 19.77
N SER A 6 44.80 -4.71 20.12
CA SER A 6 43.95 -3.54 19.85
C SER A 6 43.74 -3.29 18.33
N ALA A 7 44.81 -3.39 17.53
CA ALA A 7 44.73 -3.28 16.09
C ALA A 7 43.84 -4.35 15.46
N LEU A 8 43.97 -5.61 15.90
CA LEU A 8 43.13 -6.69 15.43
C LEU A 8 41.66 -6.48 15.80
N LEU A 9 41.40 -6.02 17.03
CA LEU A 9 40.03 -5.71 17.47
C LEU A 9 39.41 -4.61 16.62
N CYS A 10 40.13 -3.51 16.34
CA CYS A 10 39.67 -2.43 15.47
C CYS A 10 39.37 -2.94 14.06
N LEU A 11 40.23 -3.78 13.49
CA LEU A 11 40.00 -4.38 12.17
C LEU A 11 38.73 -5.25 12.14
N LEU A 12 38.54 -6.09 13.15
CA LEU A 12 37.34 -6.92 13.26
C LEU A 12 36.07 -6.10 13.43
N MET A 13 36.08 -5.05 14.25
CA MET A 13 34.96 -4.15 14.42
C MET A 13 34.63 -3.38 13.11
N THR A 14 35.64 -2.91 12.40
CA THR A 14 35.48 -2.22 11.10
C THR A 14 34.89 -3.19 10.06
N ALA A 15 35.42 -4.40 9.97
CA ALA A 15 34.90 -5.43 9.06
C ALA A 15 33.45 -5.78 9.38
N ALA A 16 33.13 -5.96 10.66
CA ALA A 16 31.76 -6.22 11.10
C ALA A 16 30.80 -5.06 10.78
N LEU A 17 31.25 -3.81 10.95
CA LEU A 17 30.49 -2.62 10.59
C LEU A 17 30.22 -2.56 9.08
N ILE A 18 31.26 -2.76 8.26
CA ILE A 18 31.13 -2.76 6.78
C ILE A 18 30.19 -3.89 6.35
N ALA A 19 30.35 -5.09 6.89
CA ALA A 19 29.47 -6.21 6.59
C ALA A 19 28.02 -5.93 7.01
N GLY A 20 27.82 -5.36 8.20
CA GLY A 20 26.49 -4.95 8.69
C GLY A 20 25.84 -3.88 7.82
N LEU A 21 26.59 -2.86 7.43
CA LEU A 21 26.12 -1.81 6.51
C LEU A 21 25.80 -2.40 5.13
N GLY A 22 26.67 -3.24 4.59
CA GLY A 22 26.45 -3.90 3.31
C GLY A 22 25.20 -4.79 3.32
N HIS A 23 24.99 -5.54 4.39
CA HIS A 23 23.78 -6.34 4.57
C HIS A 23 22.51 -5.44 4.67
N TRP A 24 22.58 -4.39 5.50
CA TRP A 24 21.45 -3.49 5.72
C TRP A 24 21.08 -2.68 4.46
N THR A 25 22.06 -2.30 3.63
CA THR A 25 21.89 -1.50 2.42
C THR A 25 21.79 -2.33 1.14
N VAL A 26 21.69 -3.66 1.25
CA VAL A 26 21.66 -4.58 0.11
C VAL A 26 22.86 -4.34 -0.82
N GLY A 27 24.07 -4.56 -0.29
CA GLY A 27 25.30 -4.37 -1.04
C GLY A 27 25.69 -2.92 -1.32
N PHE A 28 25.30 -1.98 -0.44
CA PHE A 28 25.51 -0.53 -0.58
C PHE A 28 24.72 0.14 -1.70
N GLU A 29 23.69 -0.53 -2.25
CA GLU A 29 22.85 0.02 -3.32
C GLU A 29 21.58 0.71 -2.81
N ARG A 30 21.07 0.32 -1.62
CA ARG A 30 19.76 0.73 -1.10
C ARG A 30 19.89 1.51 0.21
N TRP A 31 20.25 2.79 0.11
CA TRP A 31 20.52 3.64 1.28
C TRP A 31 19.27 4.28 1.89
N THR A 32 18.19 4.42 1.12
CA THR A 32 16.96 5.06 1.59
C THR A 32 15.92 4.02 1.98
N PHE A 33 15.01 4.41 2.88
CA PHE A 33 13.84 3.60 3.22
C PHE A 33 13.04 3.19 1.97
N GLU A 34 12.80 4.15 1.06
CA GLU A 34 12.04 3.91 -0.16
C GLU A 34 12.78 2.97 -1.13
N SER A 35 14.09 3.12 -1.32
CA SER A 35 14.84 2.21 -2.20
C SER A 35 14.85 0.77 -1.68
N ARG A 36 14.89 0.59 -0.34
CA ARG A 36 14.76 -0.74 0.28
C ARG A 36 13.35 -1.30 0.13
N ARG A 37 12.33 -0.46 0.32
CA ARG A 37 10.92 -0.84 0.14
C ARG A 37 10.66 -1.32 -1.28
N LEU A 38 11.12 -0.58 -2.30
CA LEU A 38 11.01 -0.97 -3.71
C LEU A 38 11.71 -2.30 -3.98
N TRP A 39 12.92 -2.50 -3.44
CA TRP A 39 13.62 -3.77 -3.55
C TRP A 39 12.84 -4.93 -2.91
N GLN A 40 12.25 -4.72 -1.73
CA GLN A 40 11.40 -5.72 -1.08
C GLN A 40 10.17 -6.08 -1.91
N VAL A 41 9.58 -5.11 -2.62
CA VAL A 41 8.50 -5.35 -3.57
C VAL A 41 8.98 -6.20 -4.75
N GLU A 42 10.14 -5.87 -5.34
CA GLU A 42 10.76 -6.66 -6.43
C GLU A 42 11.02 -8.10 -6.00
N GLN A 43 11.46 -8.33 -4.74
CA GLN A 43 11.66 -9.66 -4.17
C GLN A 43 10.36 -10.34 -3.71
N GLN A 44 9.21 -9.66 -3.81
CA GLN A 44 7.89 -10.16 -3.39
C GLN A 44 7.84 -10.64 -1.93
N VAL A 45 8.63 -10.04 -1.04
CA VAL A 45 8.70 -10.42 0.38
C VAL A 45 7.70 -9.67 1.26
N LEU A 46 7.05 -8.61 0.73
CA LEU A 46 6.05 -7.85 1.46
C LEU A 46 4.67 -8.48 1.29
N GLN A 47 4.02 -8.72 2.41
CA GLN A 47 2.68 -9.28 2.46
C GLN A 47 1.80 -8.49 3.42
N ALA A 48 0.65 -8.03 2.93
CA ALA A 48 -0.38 -7.43 3.76
C ALA A 48 -1.00 -8.50 4.67
N PRO A 49 -1.16 -8.22 5.97
CA PRO A 49 -1.82 -9.16 6.88
C PRO A 49 -3.31 -9.28 6.54
N ALA A 50 -3.90 -10.43 6.85
CA ALA A 50 -5.34 -10.58 6.86
C ALA A 50 -5.89 -9.72 8.01
N ILE A 51 -6.59 -8.65 7.66
CA ILE A 51 -7.21 -7.73 8.62
C ILE A 51 -8.69 -7.55 8.30
N GLU A 52 -9.44 -7.16 9.30
CA GLU A 52 -10.81 -6.72 9.14
C GLU A 52 -10.84 -5.23 8.83
N LEU A 53 -11.58 -4.87 7.78
CA LEU A 53 -11.92 -3.52 7.39
C LEU A 53 -13.40 -3.29 7.60
N ILE A 54 -13.80 -2.04 7.81
CA ILE A 54 -15.20 -1.62 7.83
C ILE A 54 -15.44 -0.77 6.59
N GLY A 55 -16.34 -1.21 5.74
CA GLY A 55 -16.72 -0.51 4.51
C GLY A 55 -17.44 0.80 4.76
N SER A 56 -17.59 1.61 3.72
CA SER A 56 -18.33 2.87 3.77
C SER A 56 -19.82 2.71 4.08
N ASP A 57 -20.36 1.50 3.92
CA ASP A 57 -21.72 1.11 4.31
C ASP A 57 -21.83 0.65 5.77
N GLY A 58 -20.71 0.58 6.49
CA GLY A 58 -20.63 0.10 7.87
C GLY A 58 -20.54 -1.41 8.01
N THR A 59 -20.47 -2.17 6.92
CA THR A 59 -20.35 -3.63 6.98
C THR A 59 -18.89 -4.08 7.05
N PRO A 60 -18.61 -5.24 7.69
CA PRO A 60 -17.29 -5.85 7.64
C PRO A 60 -16.87 -6.17 6.20
N LEU A 61 -15.68 -5.74 5.83
CA LEU A 61 -15.07 -5.99 4.54
C LEU A 61 -13.77 -6.77 4.77
N PRO A 62 -13.72 -8.09 4.54
CA PRO A 62 -12.48 -8.83 4.64
C PRO A 62 -11.51 -8.37 3.55
N ALA A 63 -10.30 -7.99 3.97
CA ALA A 63 -9.21 -7.70 3.04
C ALA A 63 -8.66 -9.01 2.48
N TRP A 64 -8.22 -8.99 1.22
CA TRP A 64 -7.52 -10.10 0.56
C TRP A 64 -8.30 -11.42 0.60
N ARG A 65 -9.27 -11.56 -0.26
CA ARG A 65 -10.08 -12.79 -0.35
C ARG A 65 -9.42 -13.80 -1.29
N SER A 66 -9.35 -15.06 -0.84
CA SER A 66 -8.80 -16.19 -1.60
C SER A 66 -9.89 -17.09 -2.19
N ASP A 67 -11.03 -16.53 -2.61
CA ASP A 67 -12.05 -17.30 -3.31
C ASP A 67 -11.74 -17.45 -4.82
N ALA A 68 -12.49 -18.27 -5.52
CA ALA A 68 -12.24 -18.62 -6.92
C ALA A 68 -12.31 -17.42 -7.89
N ALA A 69 -12.89 -16.29 -7.47
CA ALA A 69 -12.88 -15.03 -8.20
C ALA A 69 -11.84 -14.06 -7.62
N ALA A 70 -10.73 -14.59 -7.12
CA ALA A 70 -9.72 -13.89 -6.37
C ALA A 70 -9.33 -12.55 -6.98
N PRO A 71 -9.82 -11.42 -6.45
CA PRO A 71 -9.57 -10.15 -7.07
C PRO A 71 -8.10 -9.72 -6.87
N VAL A 72 -7.61 -9.00 -7.83
CA VAL A 72 -6.41 -8.19 -7.72
C VAL A 72 -6.84 -6.83 -7.16
N TYR A 73 -6.11 -6.33 -6.18
CA TYR A 73 -6.42 -5.04 -5.54
C TYR A 73 -5.42 -3.97 -5.95
N LEU A 74 -5.94 -2.80 -6.32
CA LEU A 74 -5.20 -1.56 -6.35
C LEU A 74 -5.59 -0.75 -5.12
N VAL A 75 -4.65 -0.61 -4.19
CA VAL A 75 -4.88 -0.04 -2.86
C VAL A 75 -4.16 1.27 -2.71
N ASP A 76 -4.88 2.31 -2.26
CA ASP A 76 -4.29 3.56 -1.78
C ASP A 76 -4.63 3.81 -0.31
N PHE A 77 -3.88 4.72 0.30
CA PHE A 77 -4.11 5.19 1.65
C PHE A 77 -4.55 6.65 1.61
N ILE A 78 -5.68 6.94 2.22
CA ILE A 78 -6.32 8.25 2.19
C ILE A 78 -6.69 8.73 3.60
N TYR A 79 -7.06 10.00 3.74
CA TYR A 79 -7.94 10.48 4.81
C TYR A 79 -8.90 11.53 4.22
N THR A 80 -10.17 11.48 4.63
CA THR A 80 -11.24 12.20 3.93
C THR A 80 -11.18 13.72 4.09
N ARG A 81 -10.44 14.20 5.10
CA ARG A 81 -10.21 15.63 5.40
C ARG A 81 -8.99 16.23 4.71
N CYS A 82 -8.25 15.47 3.93
CA CYS A 82 -7.06 15.96 3.24
C CYS A 82 -7.40 17.11 2.29
N PRO A 83 -6.80 18.30 2.43
CA PRO A 83 -7.17 19.47 1.63
C PRO A 83 -6.54 19.49 0.23
N GLY A 84 -5.64 18.56 -0.09
CA GLY A 84 -4.83 18.64 -1.32
C GLY A 84 -4.70 17.31 -2.05
N VAL A 85 -3.64 16.58 -1.78
CA VAL A 85 -3.22 15.38 -2.55
C VAL A 85 -4.30 14.31 -2.65
N CYS A 86 -5.09 14.07 -1.58
CA CYS A 86 -6.15 13.07 -1.61
C CYS A 86 -7.33 13.44 -2.53
N GLN A 87 -7.51 14.72 -2.87
CA GLN A 87 -8.50 15.10 -3.89
C GLN A 87 -8.03 14.68 -5.29
N SER A 88 -6.73 14.87 -5.58
CA SER A 88 -6.13 14.38 -6.82
C SER A 88 -6.14 12.85 -6.91
N LEU A 89 -5.91 12.18 -5.77
CA LEU A 89 -5.98 10.73 -5.68
C LEU A 89 -7.38 10.19 -5.95
N GLY A 90 -8.40 10.77 -5.33
CA GLY A 90 -9.78 10.43 -5.63
C GLY A 90 -10.14 10.62 -7.11
N SER A 91 -9.56 11.64 -7.76
CA SER A 91 -9.73 11.85 -9.20
C SER A 91 -9.04 10.76 -10.04
N HIS A 92 -7.84 10.29 -9.62
CA HIS A 92 -7.15 9.18 -10.31
C HIS A 92 -7.92 7.86 -10.14
N TYR A 93 -8.40 7.56 -8.93
CA TYR A 93 -9.21 6.38 -8.69
C TYR A 93 -10.55 6.42 -9.44
N GLN A 94 -11.15 7.59 -9.58
CA GLN A 94 -12.33 7.79 -10.44
C GLN A 94 -12.00 7.51 -11.92
N GLN A 95 -10.82 7.90 -12.41
CA GLN A 95 -10.37 7.60 -13.77
C GLN A 95 -10.10 6.09 -13.94
N MET A 96 -9.39 5.45 -12.99
CA MET A 96 -9.21 3.99 -13.01
C MET A 96 -10.55 3.26 -13.03
N GLN A 97 -11.52 3.68 -12.21
CA GLN A 97 -12.85 3.10 -12.21
C GLN A 97 -13.52 3.18 -13.57
N ARG A 98 -13.47 4.34 -14.26
CA ARG A 98 -14.01 4.47 -15.61
C ARG A 98 -13.35 3.54 -16.60
N GLU A 99 -12.03 3.45 -16.60
CA GLU A 99 -11.25 2.52 -17.44
C GLU A 99 -11.64 1.05 -17.20
N LEU A 100 -11.93 0.67 -15.94
CA LEU A 100 -12.40 -0.68 -15.61
C LEU A 100 -13.84 -0.92 -16.10
N GLN A 101 -14.69 0.10 -16.03
CA GLN A 101 -16.09 0.04 -16.50
C GLN A 101 -16.18 -0.03 -18.02
N GLU A 102 -15.33 0.72 -18.73
CA GLU A 102 -15.28 0.74 -20.20
C GLU A 102 -14.71 -0.57 -20.78
N ARG A 103 -13.83 -1.25 -20.03
CA ARG A 103 -13.19 -2.51 -20.44
C ARG A 103 -13.33 -3.56 -19.35
N PRO A 104 -14.52 -4.16 -19.18
CA PRO A 104 -14.79 -5.08 -18.09
C PRO A 104 -14.03 -6.41 -18.18
N GLU A 105 -13.52 -6.77 -19.35
CA GLU A 105 -12.66 -7.94 -19.56
C GLU A 105 -11.22 -7.50 -19.90
N PRO A 106 -10.21 -7.95 -19.16
CA PRO A 106 -10.12 -8.87 -18.02
C PRO A 106 -10.31 -8.20 -16.63
N ALA A 107 -10.98 -7.05 -16.58
CA ALA A 107 -11.12 -6.23 -15.35
C ALA A 107 -11.99 -6.87 -14.25
N ALA A 108 -12.72 -7.95 -14.53
CA ALA A 108 -13.63 -8.59 -13.57
C ALA A 108 -12.95 -9.00 -12.24
N GLY A 109 -11.65 -9.33 -12.31
CA GLY A 109 -10.82 -9.67 -11.14
C GLY A 109 -10.14 -8.49 -10.45
N ILE A 110 -10.34 -7.23 -10.89
CA ILE A 110 -9.68 -6.06 -10.31
C ILE A 110 -10.63 -5.30 -9.40
N ARG A 111 -10.14 -4.90 -8.22
CA ARG A 111 -10.84 -4.03 -7.26
C ARG A 111 -9.97 -2.85 -6.88
N LEU A 112 -10.56 -1.68 -6.86
CA LEU A 112 -9.98 -0.49 -6.26
C LEU A 112 -10.38 -0.43 -4.79
N LEU A 113 -9.43 -0.15 -3.90
CA LEU A 113 -9.67 -0.07 -2.47
C LEU A 113 -8.92 1.12 -1.88
N SER A 114 -9.66 2.09 -1.35
CA SER A 114 -9.08 3.19 -0.58
C SER A 114 -9.23 2.91 0.91
N VAL A 115 -8.09 2.80 1.61
CA VAL A 115 -8.03 2.53 3.05
C VAL A 115 -7.72 3.82 3.79
N SER A 116 -8.59 4.21 4.73
CA SER A 116 -8.35 5.40 5.54
C SER A 116 -7.24 5.17 6.58
N ILE A 117 -6.37 6.18 6.72
CA ILE A 117 -5.37 6.29 7.78
C ILE A 117 -5.86 7.09 9.00
N ASP A 118 -6.99 7.76 8.90
CA ASP A 118 -7.58 8.60 9.98
C ASP A 118 -8.79 7.89 10.61
N ARG A 119 -8.54 6.76 11.23
CA ARG A 119 -9.56 5.92 11.83
C ARG A 119 -10.45 6.65 12.84
N ALA A 120 -9.91 7.65 13.53
CA ALA A 120 -10.64 8.42 14.52
C ALA A 120 -11.75 9.28 13.89
N TYR A 121 -11.51 9.82 12.70
CA TYR A 121 -12.47 10.69 12.00
C TYR A 121 -13.22 9.96 10.88
N ASP A 122 -12.56 9.12 10.12
CA ASP A 122 -13.08 8.50 8.90
C ASP A 122 -13.96 7.27 9.22
N GLN A 123 -15.05 7.54 9.93
CA GLN A 123 -16.11 6.56 10.16
C GLN A 123 -16.93 6.33 8.86
N PRO A 124 -17.77 5.28 8.76
CA PRO A 124 -18.53 4.96 7.53
C PRO A 124 -19.24 6.15 6.90
N ALA A 125 -19.82 7.03 7.70
CA ALA A 125 -20.48 8.23 7.19
C ALA A 125 -19.54 9.23 6.49
N ALA A 126 -18.28 9.35 6.93
CA ALA A 126 -17.28 10.19 6.28
C ALA A 126 -16.81 9.56 4.97
N LEU A 127 -16.58 8.24 4.98
CA LEU A 127 -16.23 7.46 3.78
C LEU A 127 -17.34 7.52 2.73
N THR A 128 -18.60 7.41 3.13
CA THR A 128 -19.76 7.55 2.23
C THR A 128 -19.81 8.93 1.58
N ARG A 129 -19.54 10.01 2.34
CA ARG A 129 -19.47 11.37 1.75
C ARG A 129 -18.32 11.49 0.73
N TYR A 130 -17.17 10.90 1.04
CA TYR A 130 -16.02 10.86 0.12
C TYR A 130 -16.35 10.06 -1.14
N ALA A 131 -16.95 8.87 -0.99
CA ALA A 131 -17.40 8.01 -2.09
C ALA A 131 -18.35 8.77 -3.04
N ARG A 132 -19.35 9.47 -2.49
CA ARG A 132 -20.29 10.29 -3.29
C ARG A 132 -19.59 11.42 -4.03
N ARG A 133 -18.65 12.11 -3.39
CA ARG A 133 -17.89 13.22 -4.01
C ARG A 133 -17.12 12.75 -5.23
N HIS A 134 -16.52 11.56 -5.15
CA HIS A 134 -15.72 10.96 -6.21
C HIS A 134 -16.47 9.96 -7.09
N GLN A 135 -17.81 9.84 -6.91
CA GLN A 135 -18.66 8.94 -7.69
C GLN A 135 -18.17 7.48 -7.66
N ALA A 136 -17.68 7.04 -6.50
CA ALA A 136 -17.23 5.66 -6.31
C ALA A 136 -18.41 4.69 -6.40
N ASP A 137 -18.31 3.71 -7.30
CA ASP A 137 -19.22 2.58 -7.41
C ASP A 137 -18.59 1.41 -6.65
N ALA A 138 -19.25 0.95 -5.59
CA ALA A 138 -18.75 -0.09 -4.70
C ALA A 138 -18.44 -1.43 -5.40
N ARG A 139 -19.00 -1.67 -6.60
CA ARG A 139 -18.65 -2.83 -7.43
C ARG A 139 -17.21 -2.80 -7.94
N TRP A 140 -16.64 -1.59 -8.12
CA TRP A 140 -15.32 -1.36 -8.67
C TRP A 140 -14.36 -0.75 -7.65
N TRP A 141 -14.86 0.21 -6.87
CA TRP A 141 -14.08 0.99 -5.94
C TRP A 141 -14.72 1.03 -4.56
N GLN A 142 -14.10 0.34 -3.62
CA GLN A 142 -14.51 0.29 -2.22
C GLN A 142 -13.67 1.26 -1.38
N LEU A 143 -14.31 1.84 -0.37
CA LEU A 143 -13.65 2.64 0.64
C LEU A 143 -13.85 1.98 1.99
N ALA A 144 -12.79 1.90 2.78
CA ALA A 144 -12.84 1.25 4.08
C ALA A 144 -11.92 1.91 5.10
N VAL A 145 -12.18 1.62 6.35
CA VAL A 145 -11.32 1.95 7.48
C VAL A 145 -10.96 0.66 8.21
N PRO A 146 -9.70 0.49 8.71
CA PRO A 146 -9.36 -0.66 9.55
C PRO A 146 -10.25 -0.76 10.79
N ALA A 147 -10.67 -1.96 11.17
CA ALA A 147 -11.58 -2.17 12.29
C ALA A 147 -10.97 -1.79 13.65
N SER A 148 -9.64 -1.83 13.77
CA SER A 148 -8.91 -1.42 14.97
C SER A 148 -7.61 -0.68 14.66
N ASP A 149 -7.03 -0.03 15.67
CA ASP A 149 -5.73 0.65 15.54
C ASP A 149 -4.60 -0.37 15.34
N GLU A 150 -4.72 -1.57 15.91
CA GLU A 150 -3.79 -2.68 15.71
C GLU A 150 -3.81 -3.13 14.24
N ALA A 151 -4.99 -3.27 13.63
CA ALA A 151 -5.16 -3.60 12.23
C ALA A 151 -4.57 -2.52 11.32
N ALA A 152 -4.81 -1.23 11.63
CA ALA A 152 -4.24 -0.10 10.91
C ALA A 152 -2.71 -0.12 10.95
N ASN A 153 -2.15 -0.26 12.16
CA ASN A 153 -0.71 -0.30 12.38
C ASN A 153 -0.05 -1.53 11.73
N ALA A 154 -0.72 -2.70 11.79
CA ALA A 154 -0.22 -3.91 11.16
C ALA A 154 -0.14 -3.76 9.63
N LEU A 155 -1.18 -3.23 9.00
CA LEU A 155 -1.23 -3.00 7.56
C LEU A 155 -0.18 -1.97 7.11
N GLN A 156 -0.10 -0.84 7.81
CA GLN A 156 0.86 0.22 7.50
C GLN A 156 2.30 -0.28 7.59
N ARG A 157 2.66 -1.00 8.67
CA ARG A 157 4.00 -1.59 8.82
C ARG A 157 4.33 -2.59 7.72
N ALA A 158 3.38 -3.49 7.43
CA ALA A 158 3.58 -4.55 6.45
C ALA A 158 3.80 -4.02 5.03
N LEU A 159 3.12 -2.93 4.67
CA LEU A 159 3.24 -2.29 3.36
C LEU A 159 4.23 -1.13 3.33
N GLY A 160 4.91 -0.84 4.44
CA GLY A 160 5.85 0.27 4.54
C GLY A 160 5.18 1.64 4.36
N VAL A 161 3.95 1.79 4.82
CA VAL A 161 3.23 3.07 4.84
C VAL A 161 3.61 3.83 6.11
N VAL A 162 4.24 4.97 5.94
CA VAL A 162 4.63 5.86 7.03
C VAL A 162 3.61 6.98 7.13
N VAL A 163 3.01 7.14 8.29
CA VAL A 163 2.01 8.18 8.58
C VAL A 163 2.52 9.04 9.72
N VAL A 164 2.63 10.34 9.50
CA VAL A 164 3.13 11.30 10.50
C VAL A 164 2.11 12.44 10.63
N PRO A 165 1.63 12.76 11.85
CA PRO A 165 0.79 13.93 12.06
C PRO A 165 1.48 15.22 11.57
N ASP A 166 0.73 16.10 10.90
CA ASP A 166 1.26 17.36 10.35
C ASP A 166 1.23 18.53 11.36
N GLY A 167 0.76 18.28 12.58
CA GLY A 167 0.57 19.28 13.63
C GLY A 167 -0.60 20.24 13.41
N ARG A 168 -1.39 20.05 12.34
CA ARG A 168 -2.55 20.90 11.98
C ARG A 168 -3.86 20.10 11.92
N GLY A 169 -3.84 18.89 12.47
CA GLY A 169 -4.97 17.96 12.48
C GLY A 169 -5.10 17.09 11.24
N GLY A 170 -4.08 17.07 10.38
CA GLY A 170 -3.92 16.19 9.23
C GLY A 170 -2.68 15.30 9.34
N PHE A 171 -2.32 14.67 8.23
CA PHE A 171 -1.21 13.72 8.15
C PHE A 171 -0.38 13.93 6.89
N ASN A 172 0.93 13.72 7.03
CA ASN A 172 1.84 13.45 5.93
C ASN A 172 2.05 11.94 5.85
N HIS A 173 1.96 11.36 4.68
CA HIS A 173 2.27 9.96 4.45
C HIS A 173 2.92 9.74 3.09
N ASN A 174 3.72 8.68 2.98
CA ASN A 174 4.32 8.26 1.73
C ASN A 174 3.27 7.55 0.88
N GLY A 175 2.58 8.30 0.04
CA GLY A 175 1.51 7.77 -0.79
C GLY A 175 2.02 7.02 -2.02
N ALA A 176 1.32 5.95 -2.37
CA ALA A 176 1.52 5.16 -3.58
C ALA A 176 0.28 4.33 -3.89
N VAL A 177 0.15 3.87 -5.13
CA VAL A 177 -0.79 2.81 -5.50
C VAL A 177 -0.12 1.46 -5.30
N HIS A 178 -0.67 0.64 -4.42
CA HIS A 178 -0.18 -0.70 -4.09
C HIS A 178 -0.95 -1.74 -4.89
N LEU A 179 -0.26 -2.54 -5.70
CA LEU A 179 -0.83 -3.70 -6.38
C LEU A 179 -0.70 -4.91 -5.47
N ILE A 180 -1.83 -5.45 -5.02
CA ILE A 180 -1.89 -6.56 -4.06
C ILE A 180 -2.70 -7.70 -4.67
N ASP A 181 -2.19 -8.93 -4.56
CA ASP A 181 -2.93 -10.13 -4.99
C ASP A 181 -3.90 -10.65 -3.91
N ALA A 182 -4.71 -11.63 -4.27
CA ALA A 182 -5.70 -12.25 -3.39
C ALA A 182 -5.11 -12.90 -2.13
N GLN A 183 -3.82 -13.20 -2.12
CA GLN A 183 -3.09 -13.73 -0.97
C GLN A 183 -2.48 -12.62 -0.11
N GLY A 184 -2.72 -11.35 -0.47
CA GLY A 184 -2.16 -10.19 0.23
C GLY A 184 -0.72 -9.86 -0.13
N ARG A 185 -0.10 -10.52 -1.12
CA ARG A 185 1.29 -10.23 -1.51
C ARG A 185 1.35 -8.92 -2.28
N LEU A 186 2.28 -8.05 -1.92
CA LEU A 186 2.52 -6.80 -2.64
C LEU A 186 3.31 -7.11 -3.92
N ARG A 187 2.64 -6.97 -5.06
CA ARG A 187 3.14 -7.31 -6.41
C ARG A 187 3.72 -6.10 -7.13
N GLY A 188 3.38 -4.91 -6.70
CA GLY A 188 3.88 -3.67 -7.29
C GLY A 188 3.57 -2.44 -6.44
N LEU A 189 4.39 -1.39 -6.64
CA LEU A 189 4.23 -0.10 -6.00
C LEU A 189 4.42 0.99 -7.06
N PHE A 190 3.42 1.86 -7.22
CA PHE A 190 3.40 2.86 -8.28
C PHE A 190 3.17 4.25 -7.70
N ASP A 191 3.91 5.21 -8.23
CA ASP A 191 3.59 6.62 -8.01
C ASP A 191 2.18 6.94 -8.52
N TYR A 192 1.46 7.81 -7.86
CA TYR A 192 0.10 8.20 -8.23
C TYR A 192 0.00 8.77 -9.64
N ALA A 193 1.00 9.54 -10.09
CA ALA A 193 1.04 10.07 -11.44
C ALA A 193 1.20 8.98 -12.50
N ARG A 194 1.62 7.78 -12.09
CA ARG A 194 1.80 6.61 -12.95
C ARG A 194 0.67 5.58 -12.80
N TRP A 195 -0.50 6.00 -12.32
CA TRP A 195 -1.65 5.11 -12.16
C TRP A 195 -2.01 4.29 -13.41
N PRO A 196 -1.82 4.75 -14.68
CA PRO A 196 -2.09 3.89 -15.82
C PRO A 196 -1.22 2.63 -15.83
N ARG A 197 0.05 2.74 -15.42
CA ARG A 197 0.94 1.57 -15.28
C ARG A 197 0.50 0.62 -14.17
N ALA A 198 -0.05 1.15 -13.07
CA ALA A 198 -0.63 0.33 -12.01
C ALA A 198 -1.81 -0.49 -12.54
N LEU A 199 -2.66 0.13 -13.34
CA LEU A 199 -3.82 -0.52 -13.93
C LEU A 199 -3.43 -1.57 -14.97
N ASP A 200 -2.42 -1.30 -15.82
CA ASP A 200 -1.89 -2.27 -16.77
C ASP A 200 -1.28 -3.49 -16.05
N ALA A 201 -0.51 -3.25 -15.00
CA ALA A 201 0.05 -4.33 -14.18
C ALA A 201 -1.05 -5.15 -13.48
N ALA A 202 -2.12 -4.51 -13.01
CA ALA A 202 -3.26 -5.19 -12.42
C ALA A 202 -4.00 -6.06 -13.44
N ARG A 203 -4.18 -5.60 -14.68
CA ARG A 203 -4.78 -6.37 -15.78
C ARG A 203 -3.93 -7.59 -16.13
N ALA A 204 -2.60 -7.42 -16.22
CA ALA A 204 -1.69 -8.52 -16.47
C ALA A 204 -1.79 -9.59 -15.38
N LEU A 205 -1.77 -9.17 -14.10
CA LEU A 205 -1.88 -10.08 -12.97
C LEU A 205 -3.24 -10.78 -12.90
N ALA A 206 -4.33 -10.08 -13.21
CA ALA A 206 -5.66 -10.67 -13.27
C ALA A 206 -5.79 -11.72 -14.39
N ALA A 207 -5.18 -11.47 -15.55
CA ALA A 207 -5.16 -12.43 -16.67
C ALA A 207 -4.35 -13.69 -16.33
N GLU A 208 -3.28 -13.60 -15.55
CA GLU A 208 -2.50 -14.76 -15.08
C GLU A 208 -3.31 -15.65 -14.13
N ALA A 209 -4.23 -15.06 -13.37
CA ALA A 209 -5.05 -15.78 -12.40
C ALA A 209 -6.27 -16.51 -13.04
N HIS A 210 -6.61 -16.16 -14.28
CA HIS A 210 -7.75 -16.73 -15.03
C HIS A 210 -7.30 -17.10 -16.46
N PRO A 211 -6.45 -18.15 -16.62
CA PRO A 211 -5.97 -18.63 -17.92
C PRO A 211 -7.07 -19.28 -18.77
#